data_800e144c7b97e42044d7639ba6b103bc
#
_entry.id   800e144c7b97e42044d7639ba6b103bc
#
_cell.length_a   1.000
_cell.length_b   1.000
_cell.length_c   1.000
_cell.angle_alpha   90.00
_cell.angle_beta   90.00
_cell.angle_gamma   90.00
#
_symmetry.space_group_name_H-M   'P 1'
#
loop_
_entity.id
_entity.type
_entity.pdbx_description
1 polymer ?
#
loop_
_entity_poly.entity_id
_entity_poly.type
_entity_poly.pdbx_seq_one_letter_code
_entity_poly.pdbx_strand_id
1 'polypeptide(L)'
;FCVILYIVIYIFGYRIRGVMGRYEKVWIGLVFFLITGWGLVSETVAGSRVQIVGSTTVLPVASRSAQKFMASSKVRILVNSGGSGVGIHSVAQGRADIGMASRGISPEEKKRFEKSNLKTHSVGLDAVACMVSSEIYNAGVWHLTRGQIAAIYMGEIRNWQEVGGPDREIVVIDKERHRGTRHAFMQYVFGNASQRTPGTLLVTGSNNEEQAKIAQSDSAIGMLSFAWINEDVKAVSLGSKGKEFLPTWEAVRQGSYPIIRKLNFVTAGEPEGEVKAFIDFVKGPQGQKIVADSGYIPIAISQP
;
A
#
# COMPACT_ATOMS: atom_id res chain seq x y z
N PHE A 1 -9.02 8.80 40.04
CA PHE A 1 -8.74 7.71 40.99
C PHE A 1 -8.25 8.23 42.34
N CYS A 2 -7.39 9.27 42.40
CA CYS A 2 -6.91 9.84 43.66
C CYS A 2 -7.98 10.47 44.56
N VAL A 3 -9.02 11.10 43.99
CA VAL A 3 -10.07 11.79 44.75
C VAL A 3 -11.01 10.79 45.47
N ILE A 4 -11.31 9.65 44.84
CA ILE A 4 -12.17 8.60 45.41
C ILE A 4 -11.43 7.88 46.54
N LEU A 5 -10.14 7.68 46.42
CA LEU A 5 -9.30 7.06 47.47
C LEU A 5 -9.20 7.96 48.73
N TYR A 6 -9.13 9.29 48.55
CA TYR A 6 -9.09 10.26 49.65
C TYR A 6 -10.42 10.32 50.45
N ILE A 7 -11.55 10.20 49.75
CA ILE A 7 -12.88 10.17 50.34
C ILE A 7 -13.11 8.87 51.17
N VAL A 8 -12.67 7.74 50.65
CA VAL A 8 -12.82 6.44 51.39
C VAL A 8 -11.94 6.39 52.64
N ILE A 9 -10.74 6.92 52.62
CA ILE A 9 -9.85 7.00 53.79
C ILE A 9 -10.42 7.98 54.84
N TYR A 10 -11.01 9.07 54.40
CA TYR A 10 -11.62 10.09 55.32
C TYR A 10 -12.89 9.57 56.00
N ILE A 11 -13.72 8.84 55.30
CA ILE A 11 -14.98 8.28 55.83
C ILE A 11 -14.69 7.08 56.78
N PHE A 12 -13.71 6.25 56.50
CA PHE A 12 -13.34 5.11 57.37
C PHE A 12 -12.58 5.56 58.60
N GLY A 13 -11.75 6.61 58.53
CA GLY A 13 -10.99 7.14 59.66
C GLY A 13 -11.86 7.81 60.75
N TYR A 14 -13.07 8.34 60.39
CA TYR A 14 -13.94 8.99 61.34
C TYR A 14 -14.82 8.07 62.18
N ARG A 15 -14.97 6.79 61.76
CA ARG A 15 -15.84 5.82 62.44
C ARG A 15 -15.11 4.93 63.47
N ILE A 16 -13.78 5.02 63.61
CA ILE A 16 -12.97 4.12 64.48
C ILE A 16 -12.42 4.86 65.71
N ARG A 17 -12.80 6.13 65.96
CA ARG A 17 -12.30 6.86 67.13
C ARG A 17 -12.90 6.46 68.48
N GLY A 18 -13.70 5.37 68.53
CA GLY A 18 -14.42 4.97 69.75
C GLY A 18 -13.88 3.73 70.50
N VAL A 19 -13.04 2.92 69.91
CA VAL A 19 -12.60 1.69 70.57
C VAL A 19 -11.19 1.30 70.10
N MET A 20 -10.23 1.29 71.00
CA MET A 20 -8.94 0.52 70.95
C MET A 20 -7.65 1.33 70.96
N GLY A 21 -7.19 1.69 72.16
CA GLY A 21 -5.78 1.93 72.42
C GLY A 21 -5.06 0.61 72.66
N ARG A 22 -4.25 0.17 71.75
CA ARG A 22 -3.05 -0.68 71.87
C ARG A 22 -2.56 -1.33 70.60
N TYR A 23 -3.34 -1.32 69.51
CA TYR A 23 -2.96 -2.01 68.26
C TYR A 23 -2.71 -1.07 67.06
N GLU A 24 -2.75 0.24 67.26
CA GLU A 24 -2.62 1.24 66.16
C GLU A 24 -1.28 1.21 65.44
N LYS A 25 -0.19 0.81 66.13
CA LYS A 25 1.15 0.84 65.50
C LYS A 25 1.44 -0.36 64.61
N VAL A 26 0.71 -1.44 64.74
CA VAL A 26 0.94 -2.67 63.96
C VAL A 26 0.19 -2.58 62.61
N TRP A 27 -1.00 -1.97 62.58
CA TRP A 27 -1.80 -1.85 61.35
C TRP A 27 -1.31 -0.78 60.40
N ILE A 28 -0.73 0.31 60.87
CA ILE A 28 -0.15 1.36 60.02
C ILE A 28 1.09 0.81 59.31
N GLY A 29 1.89 -0.05 59.91
CA GLY A 29 3.04 -0.73 59.30
C GLY A 29 2.64 -1.70 58.16
N LEU A 30 1.54 -2.45 58.37
CA LEU A 30 1.06 -3.44 57.39
C LEU A 30 0.41 -2.79 56.16
N VAL A 31 -0.32 -1.68 56.32
CA VAL A 31 -0.91 -0.93 55.19
C VAL A 31 0.15 -0.21 54.39
N PHE A 32 1.24 0.29 55.06
CA PHE A 32 2.35 0.92 54.33
C PHE A 32 3.19 -0.12 53.55
N PHE A 33 3.33 -1.35 54.06
CA PHE A 33 4.05 -2.43 53.38
C PHE A 33 3.27 -2.98 52.17
N LEU A 34 1.93 -2.95 52.19
CA LEU A 34 1.09 -3.35 51.08
C LEU A 34 1.02 -2.27 49.95
N ILE A 35 1.21 -1.01 50.30
CA ILE A 35 1.20 0.10 49.32
C ILE A 35 2.59 0.21 48.64
N THR A 36 3.69 -0.09 49.30
CA THR A 36 5.04 -0.06 48.71
C THR A 36 5.38 -1.32 47.92
N GLY A 37 4.68 -2.45 48.17
CA GLY A 37 4.88 -3.70 47.41
C GLY A 37 4.20 -3.77 46.05
N TRP A 38 3.27 -2.85 45.76
CA TRP A 38 2.58 -2.80 44.45
C TRP A 38 3.12 -1.74 43.48
N GLY A 39 4.28 -1.19 43.80
CA GLY A 39 5.01 -0.23 42.93
C GLY A 39 5.88 -0.87 41.85
N LEU A 40 5.82 -2.20 41.63
CA LEU A 40 6.29 -2.80 40.39
C LEU A 40 5.25 -2.54 39.31
N VAL A 41 5.21 -1.28 38.85
CA VAL A 41 4.71 -0.98 37.51
C VAL A 41 5.55 -1.84 36.59
N SER A 42 5.00 -2.95 36.13
CA SER A 42 5.50 -3.60 34.93
C SER A 42 5.53 -2.51 33.87
N GLU A 43 6.70 -1.96 33.60
CA GLU A 43 6.91 -1.28 32.33
C GLU A 43 6.49 -2.30 31.28
N THR A 44 5.26 -2.19 30.82
CA THR A 44 4.88 -2.78 29.54
C THR A 44 5.84 -2.14 28.56
N VAL A 45 6.91 -2.86 28.23
CA VAL A 45 7.76 -2.56 27.08
C VAL A 45 6.78 -2.53 25.92
N ALA A 46 6.24 -1.36 25.64
CA ALA A 46 5.45 -1.13 24.44
C ALA A 46 6.40 -1.46 23.30
N GLY A 47 6.24 -2.68 22.76
CA GLY A 47 7.09 -3.14 21.67
C GLY A 47 7.06 -2.07 20.58
N SER A 48 8.20 -1.73 20.03
CA SER A 48 8.33 -0.74 18.97
C SER A 48 7.31 -1.06 17.87
N ARG A 49 6.59 -0.01 17.41
CA ARG A 49 5.53 -0.14 16.41
C ARG A 49 5.96 0.57 15.15
N VAL A 50 5.83 -0.11 14.01
CA VAL A 50 6.03 0.47 12.68
C VAL A 50 4.71 0.49 11.93
N GLN A 51 4.31 1.66 11.46
CA GLN A 51 3.10 1.87 10.68
C GLN A 51 3.42 2.07 9.21
N ILE A 52 2.85 1.22 8.35
CA ILE A 52 3.06 1.21 6.89
C ILE A 52 1.72 1.49 6.21
N VAL A 53 1.68 2.47 5.31
CA VAL A 53 0.43 2.86 4.62
C VAL A 53 0.70 3.08 3.13
N GLY A 54 -0.23 2.72 2.24
CA GLY A 54 -0.18 3.21 0.87
C GLY A 54 -0.60 2.25 -0.23
N SER A 55 0.25 2.06 -1.24
CA SER A 55 -0.03 1.37 -2.50
C SER A 55 -0.56 -0.06 -2.32
N THR A 56 -1.74 -0.35 -2.89
CA THR A 56 -2.28 -1.72 -2.95
C THR A 56 -1.44 -2.66 -3.83
N THR A 57 -0.64 -2.12 -4.74
CA THR A 57 0.34 -2.91 -5.51
C THR A 57 1.50 -3.38 -4.63
N VAL A 58 1.99 -2.54 -3.71
CA VAL A 58 3.09 -2.89 -2.80
C VAL A 58 2.61 -3.70 -1.59
N LEU A 59 1.32 -3.62 -1.28
CA LEU A 59 0.70 -4.24 -0.10
C LEU A 59 1.03 -5.74 0.08
N PRO A 60 0.96 -6.62 -0.95
CA PRO A 60 1.29 -8.03 -0.79
C PRO A 60 2.73 -8.26 -0.30
N VAL A 61 3.69 -7.51 -0.86
CA VAL A 61 5.10 -7.56 -0.44
C VAL A 61 5.25 -7.08 0.99
N ALA A 62 4.70 -5.91 1.32
CA ALA A 62 4.81 -5.33 2.65
C ALA A 62 4.18 -6.22 3.72
N SER A 63 2.97 -6.76 3.47
CA SER A 63 2.24 -7.59 4.44
C SER A 63 2.93 -8.93 4.70
N ARG A 64 3.37 -9.65 3.64
CA ARG A 64 4.10 -10.92 3.79
C ARG A 64 5.45 -10.72 4.45
N SER A 65 6.16 -9.64 4.09
CA SER A 65 7.43 -9.28 4.71
C SER A 65 7.25 -8.90 6.18
N ALA A 66 6.21 -8.13 6.52
CA ALA A 66 5.89 -7.78 7.90
C ALA A 66 5.60 -9.02 8.74
N GLN A 67 4.78 -9.94 8.23
CA GLN A 67 4.49 -11.21 8.91
C GLN A 67 5.77 -12.01 9.18
N LYS A 68 6.64 -12.14 8.18
CA LYS A 68 7.90 -12.89 8.31
C LYS A 68 8.88 -12.21 9.27
N PHE A 69 9.01 -10.88 9.21
CA PHE A 69 9.89 -10.09 10.06
C PHE A 69 9.44 -10.14 11.53
N MET A 70 8.15 -9.98 11.80
CA MET A 70 7.57 -10.07 13.15
C MET A 70 7.76 -11.44 13.80
N ALA A 71 7.87 -12.51 13.04
CA ALA A 71 8.13 -13.86 13.59
C ALA A 71 9.53 -14.00 14.21
N SER A 72 10.48 -13.11 13.86
CA SER A 72 11.86 -13.10 14.37
C SER A 72 12.23 -11.83 15.12
N SER A 73 11.28 -10.92 15.35
CA SER A 73 11.51 -9.63 16.02
C SER A 73 10.40 -9.32 17.04
N LYS A 74 10.68 -8.42 17.99
CA LYS A 74 9.66 -7.92 18.93
C LYS A 74 8.88 -6.71 18.42
N VAL A 75 9.13 -6.30 17.18
CA VAL A 75 8.49 -5.15 16.53
C VAL A 75 7.07 -5.52 16.10
N ARG A 76 6.13 -4.66 16.34
CA ARG A 76 4.77 -4.77 15.78
C ARG A 76 4.65 -3.93 14.52
N ILE A 77 4.40 -4.56 13.37
CA ILE A 77 4.21 -3.86 12.09
C ILE A 77 2.73 -3.90 11.69
N LEU A 78 2.18 -2.72 11.38
CA LEU A 78 0.82 -2.57 10.86
C LEU A 78 0.89 -2.08 9.43
N VAL A 79 0.24 -2.81 8.51
CA VAL A 79 0.24 -2.50 7.08
C VAL A 79 -1.18 -2.20 6.63
N ASN A 80 -1.40 -0.98 6.09
CA ASN A 80 -2.70 -0.50 5.64
C ASN A 80 -2.63 -0.05 4.18
N SER A 81 -3.71 -0.31 3.44
CA SER A 81 -3.87 0.19 2.08
C SER A 81 -4.40 1.63 2.05
N GLY A 82 -4.19 2.34 0.93
CA GLY A 82 -4.68 3.71 0.73
C GLY A 82 -4.31 4.30 -0.64
N GLY A 83 -3.40 3.63 -1.37
CA GLY A 83 -2.84 4.13 -2.63
C GLY A 83 -1.55 4.93 -2.44
N SER A 84 -0.78 5.08 -3.51
CA SER A 84 0.57 5.68 -3.46
C SER A 84 0.58 7.10 -2.92
N GLY A 85 -0.37 7.95 -3.31
CA GLY A 85 -0.47 9.32 -2.80
C GLY A 85 -0.74 9.35 -1.29
N VAL A 86 -1.64 8.50 -0.79
CA VAL A 86 -1.92 8.41 0.66
C VAL A 86 -0.67 7.98 1.43
N GLY A 87 0.10 6.99 0.92
CA GLY A 87 1.35 6.57 1.53
C GLY A 87 2.36 7.71 1.63
N ILE A 88 2.63 8.40 0.52
CA ILE A 88 3.55 9.54 0.46
C ILE A 88 3.13 10.66 1.42
N HIS A 89 1.84 11.04 1.41
CA HIS A 89 1.31 12.10 2.28
C HIS A 89 1.35 11.71 3.76
N SER A 90 1.05 10.45 4.09
CA SER A 90 1.06 9.98 5.48
C SER A 90 2.45 10.06 6.11
N VAL A 91 3.48 9.66 5.36
CA VAL A 91 4.88 9.79 5.79
C VAL A 91 5.29 11.27 5.89
N ALA A 92 4.97 12.07 4.88
CA ALA A 92 5.30 13.49 4.89
C ALA A 92 4.70 14.26 6.08
N GLN A 93 3.60 13.77 6.63
CA GLN A 93 2.88 14.37 7.77
C GLN A 93 3.16 13.64 9.10
N GLY A 94 4.12 12.69 9.14
CA GLY A 94 4.45 11.93 10.35
C GLY A 94 3.35 10.99 10.85
N ARG A 95 2.37 10.64 9.99
CA ARG A 95 1.27 9.73 10.33
C ARG A 95 1.56 8.25 10.02
N ALA A 96 2.63 7.99 9.31
CA ALA A 96 3.16 6.66 9.04
C ALA A 96 4.69 6.73 8.98
N ASP A 97 5.34 5.63 9.36
CA ASP A 97 6.79 5.49 9.33
C ASP A 97 7.28 5.15 7.92
N ILE A 98 6.50 4.32 7.21
CA ILE A 98 6.79 3.91 5.84
C ILE A 98 5.56 4.13 4.95
N GLY A 99 5.77 4.81 3.84
CA GLY A 99 4.80 4.94 2.76
C GLY A 99 5.03 3.90 1.67
N MET A 100 4.01 3.17 1.26
CA MET A 100 4.07 2.31 0.09
C MET A 100 3.72 3.10 -1.16
N ALA A 101 4.57 3.08 -2.19
CA ALA A 101 4.31 3.76 -3.45
C ALA A 101 4.73 2.91 -4.66
N SER A 102 3.84 2.76 -5.63
CA SER A 102 4.11 2.09 -6.92
C SER A 102 4.33 3.10 -8.06
N ARG A 103 4.89 4.24 -7.70
CA ARG A 103 5.39 5.32 -8.56
C ARG A 103 6.44 6.13 -7.81
N GLY A 104 7.12 7.01 -8.51
CA GLY A 104 7.96 8.04 -7.87
C GLY A 104 7.13 9.09 -7.11
N ILE A 105 7.80 9.88 -6.29
CA ILE A 105 7.26 11.09 -5.69
C ILE A 105 7.17 12.15 -6.80
N SER A 106 5.99 12.75 -7.00
CA SER A 106 5.81 13.73 -8.07
C SER A 106 6.54 15.06 -7.76
N PRO A 107 6.82 15.89 -8.78
CA PRO A 107 7.42 17.22 -8.57
C PRO A 107 6.60 18.08 -7.60
N GLU A 108 5.27 18.04 -7.70
CA GLU A 108 4.35 18.78 -6.84
C GLU A 108 4.43 18.27 -5.40
N GLU A 109 4.50 16.94 -5.20
CA GLU A 109 4.69 16.33 -3.87
C GLU A 109 6.05 16.69 -3.28
N LYS A 110 7.12 16.65 -4.09
CA LYS A 110 8.47 17.07 -3.64
C LYS A 110 8.47 18.52 -3.17
N LYS A 111 7.85 19.42 -3.94
CA LYS A 111 7.75 20.85 -3.58
C LYS A 111 6.91 21.05 -2.33
N ARG A 112 5.74 20.38 -2.27
CA ARG A 112 4.79 20.49 -1.15
C ARG A 112 5.37 19.99 0.17
N PHE A 113 6.18 18.93 0.12
CA PHE A 113 6.74 18.24 1.28
C PHE A 113 8.26 18.36 1.38
N GLU A 114 8.82 19.44 0.87
CA GLU A 114 10.28 19.68 0.86
C GLU A 114 10.90 19.52 2.24
N LYS A 115 10.25 20.06 3.28
CA LYS A 115 10.71 19.98 4.67
C LYS A 115 10.74 18.56 5.24
N SER A 116 9.98 17.64 4.68
CA SER A 116 9.92 16.25 5.14
C SER A 116 11.06 15.39 4.60
N ASN A 117 11.90 15.94 3.71
CA ASN A 117 13.08 15.27 3.15
C ASN A 117 12.79 13.82 2.70
N LEU A 118 11.71 13.62 1.94
CA LEU A 118 11.25 12.30 1.56
C LEU A 118 12.31 11.50 0.79
N LYS A 119 12.56 10.28 1.22
CA LYS A 119 13.47 9.31 0.59
C LYS A 119 12.70 8.15 0.01
N THR A 120 13.20 7.58 -1.08
CA THR A 120 12.61 6.40 -1.73
C THR A 120 13.55 5.21 -1.69
N HIS A 121 13.04 4.06 -1.25
CA HIS A 121 13.75 2.81 -1.15
C HIS A 121 13.06 1.81 -2.09
N SER A 122 13.67 1.53 -3.24
CA SER A 122 13.11 0.56 -4.19
C SER A 122 13.19 -0.84 -3.59
N VAL A 123 12.08 -1.60 -3.68
CA VAL A 123 11.96 -2.96 -3.15
C VAL A 123 11.64 -4.00 -4.23
N GLY A 124 11.27 -3.58 -5.43
CA GLY A 124 10.96 -4.46 -6.56
C GLY A 124 10.58 -3.66 -7.81
N LEU A 125 10.36 -4.38 -8.92
CA LEU A 125 9.83 -3.81 -10.16
C LEU A 125 8.49 -4.47 -10.50
N ASP A 126 7.62 -3.68 -11.11
CA ASP A 126 6.30 -4.09 -11.59
C ASP A 126 6.04 -3.50 -12.99
N ALA A 127 5.10 -4.09 -13.70
CA ALA A 127 4.59 -3.55 -14.95
C ALA A 127 3.08 -3.32 -14.86
N VAL A 128 2.59 -2.31 -15.58
CA VAL A 128 1.17 -2.01 -15.68
C VAL A 128 0.67 -2.38 -17.07
N ALA A 129 -0.41 -3.16 -17.14
CA ALA A 129 -1.05 -3.52 -18.38
C ALA A 129 -2.42 -2.84 -18.55
N CYS A 130 -2.81 -2.69 -19.80
CA CYS A 130 -4.20 -2.49 -20.19
C CYS A 130 -4.90 -3.83 -20.09
N MET A 131 -5.95 -3.90 -19.29
CA MET A 131 -6.72 -5.11 -19.05
C MET A 131 -8.09 -5.04 -19.69
N VAL A 132 -8.56 -6.18 -20.14
CA VAL A 132 -9.93 -6.35 -20.66
C VAL A 132 -10.57 -7.59 -20.04
N SER A 133 -11.90 -7.63 -20.05
CA SER A 133 -12.67 -8.83 -19.71
C SER A 133 -12.27 -10.00 -20.61
N SER A 134 -12.30 -11.22 -20.06
CA SER A 134 -11.96 -12.44 -20.82
C SER A 134 -12.79 -12.57 -22.10
N GLU A 135 -14.05 -12.18 -22.08
CA GLU A 135 -14.97 -12.22 -23.21
C GLU A 135 -14.49 -11.32 -24.38
N ILE A 136 -14.02 -10.13 -24.07
CA ILE A 136 -13.49 -9.20 -25.08
C ILE A 136 -12.17 -9.73 -25.67
N TYR A 137 -11.29 -10.26 -24.81
CA TYR A 137 -10.06 -10.90 -25.25
C TYR A 137 -10.33 -12.10 -26.17
N ASN A 138 -11.22 -12.99 -25.76
CA ASN A 138 -11.60 -14.19 -26.51
C ASN A 138 -12.36 -13.87 -27.80
N ALA A 139 -13.02 -12.72 -27.86
CA ALA A 139 -13.68 -12.23 -29.07
C ALA A 139 -12.70 -11.57 -30.09
N GLY A 140 -11.39 -11.58 -29.80
CA GLY A 140 -10.35 -11.16 -30.77
C GLY A 140 -9.67 -9.82 -30.47
N VAL A 141 -9.97 -9.15 -29.37
CA VAL A 141 -9.28 -7.91 -28.96
C VAL A 141 -8.04 -8.25 -28.14
N TRP A 142 -6.96 -8.65 -28.79
CA TRP A 142 -5.68 -8.99 -28.13
C TRP A 142 -4.69 -7.85 -28.14
N HIS A 143 -4.95 -6.82 -28.93
CA HIS A 143 -4.05 -5.71 -29.18
C HIS A 143 -4.82 -4.40 -29.23
N LEU A 144 -4.30 -3.39 -28.54
CA LEU A 144 -4.78 -2.02 -28.63
C LEU A 144 -3.60 -1.07 -28.82
N THR A 145 -3.75 -0.17 -29.78
CA THR A 145 -2.78 0.92 -29.90
C THR A 145 -2.94 1.93 -28.79
N ARG A 146 -1.86 2.64 -28.47
CA ARG A 146 -1.89 3.75 -27.50
C ARG A 146 -2.97 4.78 -27.85
N GLY A 147 -3.18 5.07 -29.14
CA GLY A 147 -4.21 5.99 -29.62
C GLY A 147 -5.63 5.48 -29.36
N GLN A 148 -5.90 4.19 -29.62
CA GLN A 148 -7.19 3.57 -29.33
C GLN A 148 -7.50 3.60 -27.83
N ILE A 149 -6.53 3.25 -26.98
CA ILE A 149 -6.70 3.34 -25.52
C ILE A 149 -7.01 4.77 -25.09
N ALA A 150 -6.30 5.77 -25.65
CA ALA A 150 -6.58 7.16 -25.36
C ALA A 150 -8.00 7.56 -25.77
N ALA A 151 -8.43 7.22 -26.99
CA ALA A 151 -9.76 7.51 -27.51
C ALA A 151 -10.87 6.85 -26.68
N ILE A 152 -10.67 5.61 -26.21
CA ILE A 152 -11.60 4.92 -25.32
C ILE A 152 -11.74 5.67 -23.98
N TYR A 153 -10.62 6.02 -23.32
CA TYR A 153 -10.67 6.75 -22.06
C TYR A 153 -11.20 8.19 -22.20
N MET A 154 -11.08 8.77 -23.39
CA MET A 154 -11.68 10.08 -23.70
C MET A 154 -13.18 9.98 -24.07
N GLY A 155 -13.71 8.76 -24.31
CA GLY A 155 -15.10 8.52 -24.72
C GLY A 155 -15.36 8.83 -26.20
N GLU A 156 -14.32 8.87 -27.01
CA GLU A 156 -14.37 9.02 -28.48
C GLU A 156 -14.70 7.67 -29.13
N ILE A 157 -14.13 6.56 -28.63
CA ILE A 157 -14.47 5.17 -28.96
C ILE A 157 -15.31 4.62 -27.81
N ARG A 158 -16.52 4.14 -28.10
CA ARG A 158 -17.48 3.68 -27.10
C ARG A 158 -17.96 2.25 -27.29
N ASN A 159 -17.70 1.66 -28.45
CA ASN A 159 -18.09 0.31 -28.78
C ASN A 159 -16.86 -0.50 -29.19
N TRP A 160 -16.77 -1.73 -28.72
CA TRP A 160 -15.65 -2.63 -29.04
C TRP A 160 -15.53 -2.92 -30.53
N GLN A 161 -16.66 -2.85 -31.30
CA GLN A 161 -16.65 -3.04 -32.75
C GLN A 161 -15.74 -2.02 -33.45
N GLU A 162 -15.58 -0.81 -32.92
CA GLU A 162 -14.72 0.23 -33.46
C GLU A 162 -13.22 -0.12 -33.42
N VAL A 163 -12.85 -1.12 -32.62
CA VAL A 163 -11.48 -1.62 -32.47
C VAL A 163 -11.34 -3.10 -32.83
N GLY A 164 -12.32 -3.66 -33.59
CA GLY A 164 -12.29 -5.02 -34.10
C GLY A 164 -12.85 -6.07 -33.15
N GLY A 165 -13.53 -5.66 -32.10
CA GLY A 165 -14.23 -6.51 -31.15
C GLY A 165 -15.70 -6.75 -31.48
N PRO A 166 -16.48 -7.31 -30.56
CA PRO A 166 -17.92 -7.54 -30.71
C PRO A 166 -18.70 -6.22 -30.65
N ASP A 167 -19.92 -6.20 -31.13
CA ASP A 167 -20.86 -5.07 -30.97
C ASP A 167 -21.34 -5.00 -29.52
N ARG A 168 -20.51 -4.33 -28.69
CA ARG A 168 -20.76 -4.13 -27.25
C ARG A 168 -20.23 -2.78 -26.81
N GLU A 169 -20.98 -2.07 -25.96
CA GLU A 169 -20.54 -0.84 -25.34
C GLU A 169 -19.34 -1.10 -24.40
N ILE A 170 -18.35 -0.22 -24.43
CA ILE A 170 -17.13 -0.34 -23.62
C ILE A 170 -17.40 0.16 -22.19
N VAL A 171 -17.23 -0.69 -21.19
CA VAL A 171 -17.24 -0.31 -19.79
C VAL A 171 -15.85 0.14 -19.37
N VAL A 172 -15.60 1.44 -19.40
CA VAL A 172 -14.30 2.02 -19.04
C VAL A 172 -14.19 2.14 -17.52
N ILE A 173 -13.21 1.43 -16.96
CA ILE A 173 -12.88 1.48 -15.52
C ILE A 173 -11.60 2.28 -15.33
N ASP A 174 -11.66 3.32 -14.51
CA ASP A 174 -10.50 4.13 -14.10
C ASP A 174 -10.23 3.93 -12.60
N LYS A 175 -9.13 4.45 -12.11
CA LYS A 175 -8.78 4.47 -10.68
C LYS A 175 -8.85 5.88 -10.11
N GLU A 176 -8.99 5.96 -8.80
CA GLU A 176 -8.81 7.23 -8.07
C GLU A 176 -7.47 7.87 -8.43
N ARG A 177 -7.45 9.21 -8.56
CA ARG A 177 -6.31 9.97 -9.08
C ARG A 177 -4.99 9.78 -8.34
N HIS A 178 -5.06 9.49 -7.05
CA HIS A 178 -3.87 9.31 -6.20
C HIS A 178 -3.24 7.91 -6.30
N ARG A 179 -3.83 6.99 -7.08
CA ARG A 179 -3.33 5.63 -7.26
C ARG A 179 -2.10 5.60 -8.17
N GLY A 180 -1.07 4.88 -7.74
CA GLY A 180 0.18 4.78 -8.50
C GLY A 180 0.04 4.05 -9.83
N THR A 181 -0.88 3.07 -9.94
CA THR A 181 -1.17 2.35 -11.18
C THR A 181 -1.75 3.28 -12.22
N ARG A 182 -2.75 4.10 -11.83
CA ARG A 182 -3.32 5.12 -12.69
C ARG A 182 -2.27 6.11 -13.19
N HIS A 183 -1.44 6.61 -12.27
CA HIS A 183 -0.40 7.56 -12.61
C HIS A 183 0.54 7.02 -13.70
N ALA A 184 1.02 5.77 -13.57
CA ALA A 184 1.91 5.14 -14.55
C ALA A 184 1.21 4.91 -15.89
N PHE A 185 -0.04 4.44 -15.87
CA PHE A 185 -0.82 4.18 -17.06
C PHE A 185 -1.16 5.47 -17.83
N MET A 186 -1.69 6.48 -17.14
CA MET A 186 -2.04 7.77 -17.76
C MET A 186 -0.79 8.51 -18.30
N GLN A 187 0.34 8.40 -17.61
CA GLN A 187 1.61 8.93 -18.10
C GLN A 187 2.02 8.29 -19.43
N TYR A 188 1.84 6.98 -19.56
CA TYR A 188 2.12 6.28 -20.82
C TYR A 188 1.12 6.66 -21.91
N VAL A 189 -0.18 6.61 -21.62
CA VAL A 189 -1.23 6.80 -22.63
C VAL A 189 -1.27 8.24 -23.11
N PHE A 190 -1.21 9.22 -22.22
CA PHE A 190 -1.43 10.64 -22.53
C PHE A 190 -0.18 11.52 -22.41
N GLY A 191 0.91 11.00 -21.83
CA GLY A 191 2.05 11.85 -21.42
C GLY A 191 1.73 12.74 -20.21
N ASN A 192 0.58 12.56 -19.59
CA ASN A 192 0.06 13.35 -18.47
C ASN A 192 -0.59 12.45 -17.43
N ALA A 193 0.08 12.23 -16.30
CA ALA A 193 -0.40 11.38 -15.21
C ALA A 193 -1.71 11.86 -14.55
N SER A 194 -2.03 13.16 -14.68
CA SER A 194 -3.22 13.80 -14.12
C SER A 194 -4.37 13.93 -15.12
N GLN A 195 -4.24 13.30 -16.32
CA GLN A 195 -5.25 13.35 -17.38
C GLN A 195 -6.66 13.04 -16.86
N ARG A 196 -7.64 13.82 -17.27
CA ARG A 196 -9.07 13.53 -17.09
C ARG A 196 -9.52 12.56 -18.17
N THR A 197 -10.41 11.67 -17.83
CA THR A 197 -10.89 10.57 -18.66
C THR A 197 -12.43 10.59 -18.70
N PRO A 198 -13.04 11.48 -19.52
CA PRO A 198 -14.50 11.65 -19.55
C PRO A 198 -15.26 10.40 -20.03
N GLY A 199 -14.60 9.45 -20.70
CA GLY A 199 -15.18 8.16 -21.05
C GLY A 199 -15.32 7.17 -19.89
N THR A 200 -14.81 7.50 -18.70
CA THR A 200 -14.88 6.62 -17.53
C THR A 200 -16.30 6.44 -17.03
N LEU A 201 -16.74 5.18 -16.87
CA LEU A 201 -18.03 4.81 -16.30
C LEU A 201 -17.91 4.42 -14.82
N LEU A 202 -16.80 3.80 -14.42
CA LEU A 202 -16.55 3.35 -13.06
C LEU A 202 -15.18 3.82 -12.56
N VAL A 203 -15.09 4.17 -11.28
CA VAL A 203 -13.83 4.51 -10.61
C VAL A 203 -13.61 3.54 -9.45
N THR A 204 -12.42 2.92 -9.40
CA THR A 204 -12.05 1.94 -8.38
C THR A 204 -10.96 2.47 -7.45
N GLY A 205 -10.96 1.95 -6.21
CA GLY A 205 -9.98 2.31 -5.19
C GLY A 205 -8.76 1.40 -5.16
N SER A 206 -8.90 0.10 -5.38
CA SER A 206 -7.83 -0.88 -5.23
C SER A 206 -7.62 -1.74 -6.47
N ASN A 207 -6.50 -2.48 -6.52
CA ASN A 207 -6.30 -3.44 -7.60
C ASN A 207 -7.29 -4.62 -7.51
N ASN A 208 -7.59 -5.11 -6.31
CA ASN A 208 -8.54 -6.20 -6.12
C ASN A 208 -9.95 -5.79 -6.55
N GLU A 209 -10.37 -4.57 -6.21
CA GLU A 209 -11.67 -4.04 -6.63
C GLU A 209 -11.76 -3.93 -8.16
N GLU A 210 -10.75 -3.37 -8.81
CA GLU A 210 -10.76 -3.26 -10.28
C GLU A 210 -10.68 -4.62 -10.97
N GLN A 211 -9.84 -5.55 -10.48
CA GLN A 211 -9.80 -6.91 -10.99
C GLN A 211 -11.20 -7.56 -10.91
N ALA A 212 -11.86 -7.45 -9.76
CA ALA A 212 -13.20 -7.99 -9.58
C ALA A 212 -14.24 -7.33 -10.52
N LYS A 213 -14.13 -6.00 -10.73
CA LYS A 213 -15.05 -5.30 -11.65
C LYS A 213 -14.83 -5.68 -13.12
N ILE A 214 -13.57 -5.87 -13.54
CA ILE A 214 -13.26 -6.36 -14.89
C ILE A 214 -13.75 -7.79 -15.06
N ALA A 215 -13.51 -8.67 -14.07
CA ALA A 215 -13.93 -10.08 -14.10
C ALA A 215 -15.47 -10.27 -14.09
N GLN A 216 -16.21 -9.33 -13.50
CA GLN A 216 -17.68 -9.33 -13.45
C GLN A 216 -18.34 -8.70 -14.69
N SER A 217 -17.55 -8.13 -15.58
CA SER A 217 -18.03 -7.47 -16.79
C SER A 217 -17.62 -8.25 -18.03
N ASP A 218 -18.50 -8.34 -19.00
CA ASP A 218 -18.24 -8.94 -20.31
C ASP A 218 -17.72 -7.95 -21.35
N SER A 219 -17.50 -6.68 -20.97
CA SER A 219 -17.13 -5.59 -21.89
C SER A 219 -16.22 -4.52 -21.26
N ALA A 220 -15.54 -4.84 -20.16
CA ALA A 220 -14.70 -3.88 -19.44
C ALA A 220 -13.30 -3.69 -20.05
N ILE A 221 -12.79 -2.46 -19.88
CA ILE A 221 -11.38 -2.10 -20.00
C ILE A 221 -10.92 -1.41 -18.71
N GLY A 222 -9.71 -1.72 -18.27
CA GLY A 222 -9.10 -1.13 -17.08
C GLY A 222 -7.58 -1.19 -17.08
N MET A 223 -6.94 -0.92 -15.94
CA MET A 223 -5.51 -0.92 -15.79
C MET A 223 -5.06 -1.60 -14.49
N LEU A 224 -4.23 -2.63 -14.58
CA LEU A 224 -3.71 -3.33 -13.41
C LEU A 224 -2.21 -3.62 -13.53
N SER A 225 -1.62 -3.96 -12.41
CA SER A 225 -0.32 -4.61 -12.39
C SER A 225 -0.40 -6.01 -12.99
N PHE A 226 0.69 -6.48 -13.58
CA PHE A 226 0.79 -7.84 -14.12
C PHE A 226 0.50 -8.93 -13.08
N ALA A 227 0.76 -8.67 -11.80
CA ALA A 227 0.47 -9.59 -10.71
C ALA A 227 -1.04 -9.89 -10.52
N TRP A 228 -1.93 -9.14 -11.19
CA TRP A 228 -3.39 -9.34 -11.17
C TRP A 228 -3.95 -9.96 -12.47
N ILE A 229 -3.10 -10.35 -13.42
CA ILE A 229 -3.56 -11.10 -14.61
C ILE A 229 -4.01 -12.50 -14.15
N ASN A 230 -5.18 -12.93 -14.62
CA ASN A 230 -5.73 -14.27 -14.37
C ASN A 230 -6.60 -14.74 -15.55
N GLU A 231 -7.43 -15.78 -15.34
CA GLU A 231 -8.28 -16.33 -16.40
C GLU A 231 -9.42 -15.39 -16.82
N ASP A 232 -9.93 -14.57 -15.89
CA ASP A 232 -11.06 -13.66 -16.12
C ASP A 232 -10.63 -12.26 -16.56
N VAL A 233 -9.37 -11.89 -16.29
CA VAL A 233 -8.81 -10.56 -16.56
C VAL A 233 -7.57 -10.71 -17.43
N LYS A 234 -7.70 -10.35 -18.69
CA LYS A 234 -6.65 -10.53 -19.72
C LYS A 234 -5.93 -9.22 -20.02
N ALA A 235 -4.63 -9.30 -20.17
CA ALA A 235 -3.81 -8.18 -20.61
C ALA A 235 -3.71 -8.19 -22.14
N VAL A 236 -4.03 -7.05 -22.76
CA VAL A 236 -3.81 -6.86 -24.20
C VAL A 236 -2.39 -6.36 -24.49
N SER A 237 -1.85 -6.70 -25.65
CA SER A 237 -0.61 -6.09 -26.13
C SER A 237 -0.80 -4.62 -26.45
N LEU A 238 0.26 -3.83 -26.28
CA LEU A 238 0.22 -2.39 -26.51
C LEU A 238 0.92 -2.06 -27.81
N GLY A 239 0.25 -1.29 -28.69
CA GLY A 239 0.84 -0.81 -29.93
C GLY A 239 1.25 0.64 -29.86
N SER A 240 2.42 0.96 -30.40
CA SER A 240 2.86 2.34 -30.59
C SER A 240 3.88 2.44 -31.70
N LYS A 241 3.64 3.37 -32.66
CA LYS A 241 4.58 3.67 -33.75
C LYS A 241 5.07 2.44 -34.52
N GLY A 242 4.18 1.50 -34.85
CA GLY A 242 4.49 0.26 -35.59
C GLY A 242 5.20 -0.81 -34.78
N LYS A 243 5.32 -0.64 -33.45
CA LYS A 243 5.84 -1.65 -32.52
C LYS A 243 4.73 -2.21 -31.66
N GLU A 244 4.81 -3.51 -31.38
CA GLU A 244 3.93 -4.21 -30.45
C GLU A 244 4.71 -4.60 -29.20
N PHE A 245 4.10 -4.39 -28.03
CA PHE A 245 4.67 -4.70 -26.73
C PHE A 245 3.80 -5.74 -26.02
N LEU A 246 4.32 -6.95 -25.95
CA LEU A 246 3.63 -8.06 -25.31
C LEU A 246 3.65 -7.91 -23.77
N PRO A 247 2.52 -8.15 -23.09
CA PRO A 247 2.43 -8.07 -21.63
C PRO A 247 3.04 -9.33 -20.97
N THR A 248 4.34 -9.52 -21.09
CA THR A 248 5.07 -10.66 -20.55
C THR A 248 6.17 -10.22 -19.59
N TRP A 249 6.46 -11.03 -18.57
CA TRP A 249 7.56 -10.77 -17.64
C TRP A 249 8.92 -10.78 -18.34
N GLU A 250 9.04 -11.52 -19.45
CA GLU A 250 10.26 -11.51 -20.26
C GLU A 250 10.48 -10.11 -20.87
N ALA A 251 9.46 -9.53 -21.50
CA ALA A 251 9.53 -8.18 -22.05
C ALA A 251 9.84 -7.12 -20.97
N VAL A 252 9.33 -7.32 -19.75
CA VAL A 252 9.63 -6.45 -18.60
C VAL A 252 11.09 -6.58 -18.16
N ARG A 253 11.63 -7.81 -18.05
CA ARG A 253 13.04 -8.05 -17.68
C ARG A 253 14.01 -7.49 -18.71
N GLN A 254 13.67 -7.58 -19.99
CA GLN A 254 14.45 -7.01 -21.09
C GLN A 254 14.32 -5.49 -21.23
N GLY A 255 13.44 -4.84 -20.43
CA GLY A 255 13.16 -3.40 -20.52
C GLY A 255 12.43 -2.98 -21.79
N SER A 256 11.89 -3.93 -22.56
CA SER A 256 11.16 -3.66 -23.81
C SER A 256 9.70 -3.30 -23.60
N TYR A 257 9.09 -3.66 -22.45
CA TYR A 257 7.73 -3.29 -22.11
C TYR A 257 7.64 -1.81 -21.66
N PRO A 258 6.66 -1.01 -22.14
CA PRO A 258 6.73 0.45 -21.99
C PRO A 258 6.29 0.98 -20.63
N ILE A 259 5.55 0.21 -19.82
CA ILE A 259 5.00 0.69 -18.54
C ILE A 259 5.62 -0.09 -17.37
N ILE A 260 6.94 0.05 -17.21
CA ILE A 260 7.67 -0.51 -16.07
C ILE A 260 7.76 0.55 -14.97
N ARG A 261 7.63 0.12 -13.70
CA ARG A 261 7.71 1.00 -12.55
C ARG A 261 8.41 0.34 -11.36
N LYS A 262 9.01 1.16 -10.51
CA LYS A 262 9.57 0.72 -9.23
C LYS A 262 8.47 0.61 -8.18
N LEU A 263 8.53 -0.45 -7.38
CA LEU A 263 7.82 -0.56 -6.12
C LEU A 263 8.72 0.01 -5.03
N ASN A 264 8.21 0.98 -4.27
CA ASN A 264 9.02 1.74 -3.33
C ASN A 264 8.39 1.75 -1.93
N PHE A 265 9.26 1.74 -0.94
CA PHE A 265 8.99 2.31 0.35
C PHE A 265 9.46 3.77 0.37
N VAL A 266 8.76 4.61 1.10
CA VAL A 266 9.05 6.04 1.26
C VAL A 266 9.19 6.32 2.74
N THR A 267 10.22 7.09 3.13
CA THR A 267 10.47 7.53 4.51
C THR A 267 10.65 9.04 4.57
N ALA A 268 10.47 9.64 5.73
CA ALA A 268 10.86 11.02 6.03
C ALA A 268 12.32 11.01 6.55
N GLY A 269 13.25 11.45 5.73
CA GLY A 269 14.68 11.31 6.00
C GLY A 269 15.21 9.89 5.77
N GLU A 270 16.46 9.66 6.17
CA GLU A 270 17.08 8.34 6.16
C GLU A 270 16.43 7.47 7.24
N PRO A 271 16.10 6.20 6.93
CA PRO A 271 15.48 5.31 7.91
C PRO A 271 16.48 4.88 8.98
N GLU A 272 15.99 4.83 10.23
CA GLU A 272 16.77 4.40 11.39
C GLU A 272 16.03 3.31 12.16
N GLY A 273 16.71 2.67 13.11
CA GLY A 273 16.13 1.68 14.03
C GLY A 273 15.35 0.59 13.31
N GLU A 274 14.13 0.34 13.77
CA GLU A 274 13.25 -0.74 13.28
C GLU A 274 12.75 -0.49 11.86
N VAL A 275 12.59 0.76 11.47
CA VAL A 275 12.19 1.13 10.09
C VAL A 275 13.30 0.73 9.12
N LYS A 276 14.55 1.05 9.46
CA LYS A 276 15.72 0.64 8.66
C LYS A 276 15.84 -0.87 8.61
N ALA A 277 15.75 -1.54 9.77
CA ALA A 277 15.86 -2.98 9.85
C ALA A 277 14.81 -3.70 8.98
N PHE A 278 13.56 -3.21 8.98
CA PHE A 278 12.51 -3.75 8.11
C PHE A 278 12.77 -3.51 6.62
N ILE A 279 13.20 -2.31 6.24
CA ILE A 279 13.53 -2.00 4.84
C ILE A 279 14.70 -2.87 4.36
N ASP A 280 15.74 -3.02 5.18
CA ASP A 280 16.90 -3.87 4.87
C ASP A 280 16.48 -5.35 4.75
N PHE A 281 15.59 -5.84 5.63
CA PHE A 281 15.01 -7.18 5.51
C PHE A 281 14.31 -7.38 4.17
N VAL A 282 13.47 -6.42 3.74
CA VAL A 282 12.74 -6.54 2.46
C VAL A 282 13.70 -6.49 1.27
N LYS A 283 14.77 -5.74 1.35
CA LYS A 283 15.82 -5.68 0.31
C LYS A 283 16.79 -6.86 0.34
N GLY A 284 16.84 -7.59 1.44
CA GLY A 284 17.67 -8.78 1.60
C GLY A 284 17.09 -10.03 0.91
N PRO A 285 17.81 -11.16 0.94
CA PRO A 285 17.45 -12.38 0.18
C PRO A 285 16.04 -12.90 0.49
N GLN A 286 15.64 -12.92 1.78
CA GLN A 286 14.32 -13.39 2.18
C GLN A 286 13.19 -12.47 1.69
N GLY A 287 13.38 -11.16 1.80
CA GLY A 287 12.42 -10.18 1.31
C GLY A 287 12.30 -10.20 -0.21
N GLN A 288 13.42 -10.35 -0.93
CA GLN A 288 13.41 -10.42 -2.39
C GLN A 288 12.78 -11.73 -2.90
N LYS A 289 12.88 -12.83 -2.14
CA LYS A 289 12.08 -14.02 -2.43
C LYS A 289 10.58 -13.74 -2.27
N ILE A 290 10.16 -12.99 -1.23
CA ILE A 290 8.76 -12.59 -1.05
C ILE A 290 8.28 -11.69 -2.20
N VAL A 291 9.15 -10.81 -2.73
CA VAL A 291 8.86 -9.99 -3.92
C VAL A 291 8.54 -10.88 -5.11
N ALA A 292 9.41 -11.89 -5.41
CA ALA A 292 9.21 -12.84 -6.49
C ALA A 292 7.92 -13.67 -6.29
N ASP A 293 7.71 -14.22 -5.09
CA ASP A 293 6.53 -15.03 -4.73
C ASP A 293 5.24 -14.19 -4.75
N SER A 294 5.34 -12.86 -4.76
CA SER A 294 4.21 -11.92 -4.91
C SER A 294 3.94 -11.54 -6.37
N GLY A 295 4.64 -12.14 -7.32
CA GLY A 295 4.44 -11.89 -8.75
C GLY A 295 5.17 -10.66 -9.28
N TYR A 296 6.23 -10.18 -8.61
CA TYR A 296 7.03 -9.03 -9.02
C TYR A 296 8.46 -9.41 -9.37
N ILE A 297 9.19 -8.51 -10.02
CA ILE A 297 10.61 -8.71 -10.31
C ILE A 297 11.43 -8.17 -9.13
N PRO A 298 12.26 -9.02 -8.50
CA PRO A 298 13.21 -8.60 -7.48
C PRO A 298 14.18 -7.53 -7.99
N ILE A 299 14.61 -6.63 -7.11
CA ILE A 299 15.78 -5.79 -7.38
C ILE A 299 17.06 -6.65 -7.28
N ALA A 300 18.11 -6.27 -8.02
CA ALA A 300 19.41 -6.88 -7.84
C ALA A 300 19.86 -6.67 -6.39
N ILE A 301 20.17 -7.77 -5.70
CA ILE A 301 20.73 -7.70 -4.35
C ILE A 301 22.15 -7.15 -4.53
N SER A 302 22.40 -5.94 -4.06
CA SER A 302 23.78 -5.46 -3.94
C SER A 302 24.49 -6.41 -2.98
N GLN A 303 25.40 -7.23 -3.50
CA GLN A 303 26.31 -7.97 -2.61
C GLN A 303 27.14 -6.94 -1.85
N PRO A 304 27.35 -7.15 -0.54
CA PRO A 304 28.13 -6.23 0.29
C PRO A 304 29.58 -6.13 -0.17
#